data_2556fade1e27f1f8516801f1198f1ee8
#
_entry.id   2556fade1e27f1f8516801f1198f1ee8
#
_cell.length_a   1.000
_cell.length_b   1.000
_cell.length_c   1.000
_cell.angle_alpha   90.00
_cell.angle_beta   90.00
_cell.angle_gamma   90.00
#
_symmetry.space_group_name_H-M   'P 1'
#
loop_
_entity.id
_entity.type
_entity.pdbx_description
1 polymer ?
#
loop_
_entity_poly.entity_id
_entity_poly.type
_entity_poly.pdbx_seq_one_letter_code
_entity_poly.pdbx_strand_id
1 'polypeptide(L)'
;MKLDLGWGGTTHDDYEDYETVDLDPSVSPDHVVDLSVYPWPWPNDSVTAAYSSHLVEHIVDLVGFMRELYRVMKDGAEVVIRHPYQFHVSAWQDPTHVRALNEISWFYYDKRQDISGRADFDGIDFEVTNIEAIPDPAWARMADEHHEEFERAAKTMNNVVFELIVTLTCVK
;
A
#
# COMPACT_ATOMS: atom_id res chain seq x y z
N MET A 1 -5.43 2.44 -18.13
CA MET A 1 -4.05 2.84 -17.76
C MET A 1 -3.63 2.11 -16.50
N LYS A 2 -2.34 1.94 -16.27
CA LYS A 2 -1.78 1.41 -15.02
C LYS A 2 -0.94 2.52 -14.40
N LEU A 3 -0.95 2.66 -13.08
CA LEU A 3 -0.29 3.77 -12.38
C LEU A 3 0.69 3.26 -11.32
N ASP A 4 1.90 3.82 -11.31
CA ASP A 4 2.86 3.70 -10.20
C ASP A 4 2.81 4.98 -9.36
N LEU A 5 2.17 4.89 -8.19
CA LEU A 5 1.82 6.01 -7.31
C LEU A 5 2.94 6.28 -6.29
N GLY A 6 3.50 7.49 -6.32
CA GLY A 6 4.63 7.87 -5.47
C GLY A 6 5.94 7.23 -5.92
N TRP A 7 6.22 7.31 -7.22
CA TRP A 7 7.32 6.60 -7.89
C TRP A 7 8.72 6.89 -7.30
N GLY A 8 8.99 8.11 -6.81
CA GLY A 8 10.26 8.46 -6.18
C GLY A 8 11.51 8.33 -7.06
N GLY A 9 11.35 8.13 -8.37
CA GLY A 9 12.46 7.95 -9.32
C GLY A 9 13.07 6.55 -9.35
N THR A 10 12.42 5.55 -8.74
CA THR A 10 12.89 4.16 -8.71
C THR A 10 12.04 3.27 -9.60
N THR A 11 12.63 2.68 -10.64
CA THR A 11 11.94 1.71 -11.49
C THR A 11 11.86 0.36 -10.79
N HIS A 12 10.68 -0.25 -10.85
CA HIS A 12 10.41 -1.59 -10.35
C HIS A 12 10.19 -2.54 -11.54
N ASP A 13 10.99 -3.58 -11.67
CA ASP A 13 11.03 -4.47 -12.85
C ASP A 13 9.66 -5.06 -13.25
N ASP A 14 8.78 -5.31 -12.26
CA ASP A 14 7.44 -5.86 -12.51
C ASP A 14 6.41 -4.81 -12.94
N TYR A 15 6.76 -3.52 -12.92
CA TYR A 15 5.85 -2.38 -13.14
C TYR A 15 6.36 -1.41 -14.22
N GLU A 16 7.26 -1.84 -15.11
CA GLU A 16 7.84 -1.02 -16.17
C GLU A 16 6.82 -0.44 -17.16
N ASP A 17 5.65 -1.07 -17.29
CA ASP A 17 4.55 -0.63 -18.16
C ASP A 17 3.51 0.26 -17.45
N TYR A 18 3.81 0.71 -16.22
CA TYR A 18 2.98 1.62 -15.46
C TYR A 18 3.38 3.08 -15.75
N GLU A 19 2.39 3.95 -15.86
CA GLU A 19 2.60 5.41 -15.93
C GLU A 19 2.97 5.91 -14.53
N THR A 20 4.13 6.56 -14.41
CA THR A 20 4.70 7.00 -13.14
C THR A 20 4.05 8.29 -12.64
N VAL A 21 3.74 8.34 -11.35
CA VAL A 21 3.07 9.49 -10.70
C VAL A 21 3.90 9.92 -9.50
N ASP A 22 4.26 11.19 -9.44
CA ASP A 22 4.95 11.77 -8.28
C ASP A 22 4.61 13.25 -8.12
N LEU A 23 4.75 13.76 -6.89
CA LEU A 23 4.64 15.19 -6.59
C LEU A 23 5.87 15.97 -7.06
N ASP A 24 7.06 15.35 -7.00
CA ASP A 24 8.33 15.98 -7.31
C ASP A 24 8.66 15.90 -8.81
N PRO A 25 8.62 17.02 -9.57
CA PRO A 25 8.96 17.00 -10.98
C PRO A 25 10.45 16.69 -11.24
N SER A 26 11.31 16.78 -10.23
CA SER A 26 12.75 16.53 -10.40
C SER A 26 13.08 15.06 -10.65
N VAL A 27 12.21 14.14 -10.24
CA VAL A 27 12.33 12.69 -10.56
C VAL A 27 11.81 12.36 -11.96
N SER A 28 11.20 13.34 -12.67
CA SER A 28 10.70 13.20 -14.05
C SER A 28 9.62 12.13 -14.22
N PRO A 29 8.54 12.13 -13.42
CA PRO A 29 7.43 11.21 -13.60
C PRO A 29 6.61 11.53 -14.86
N ASP A 30 5.83 10.58 -15.37
CA ASP A 30 4.88 10.82 -16.46
C ASP A 30 3.78 11.82 -16.05
N HIS A 31 3.38 11.78 -14.78
CA HIS A 31 2.37 12.67 -14.20
C HIS A 31 2.89 13.33 -12.93
N VAL A 32 2.96 14.67 -12.93
CA VAL A 32 3.26 15.45 -11.73
C VAL A 32 1.94 15.73 -11.00
N VAL A 33 1.63 14.95 -9.95
CA VAL A 33 0.34 15.02 -9.23
C VAL A 33 0.58 14.90 -7.73
N ASP A 34 -0.02 15.82 -6.96
CA ASP A 34 -0.12 15.70 -5.50
C ASP A 34 -1.27 14.74 -5.16
N LEU A 35 -0.91 13.52 -4.75
CA LEU A 35 -1.86 12.47 -4.40
C LEU A 35 -2.61 12.72 -3.07
N SER A 36 -2.27 13.79 -2.35
CA SER A 36 -3.01 14.25 -1.16
C SER A 36 -4.12 15.27 -1.49
N VAL A 37 -4.21 15.71 -2.77
CA VAL A 37 -5.20 16.70 -3.24
C VAL A 37 -6.22 16.02 -4.15
N TYR A 38 -7.50 16.17 -3.85
CA TYR A 38 -8.60 15.51 -4.55
C TYR A 38 -9.49 16.53 -5.29
N PRO A 39 -10.14 16.16 -6.41
CA PRO A 39 -10.03 14.87 -7.10
C PRO A 39 -8.75 14.77 -7.94
N TRP A 40 -8.26 13.55 -8.13
CA TRP A 40 -7.15 13.26 -9.07
C TRP A 40 -7.60 13.49 -10.53
N PRO A 41 -6.66 13.73 -11.47
CA PRO A 41 -7.00 14.08 -12.84
C PRO A 41 -7.62 12.93 -13.66
N TRP A 42 -7.57 11.69 -13.16
CA TRP A 42 -8.09 10.53 -13.87
C TRP A 42 -9.60 10.41 -13.71
N PRO A 43 -10.32 10.01 -14.80
CA PRO A 43 -11.76 9.74 -14.74
C PRO A 43 -12.09 8.54 -13.82
N ASN A 44 -13.35 8.47 -13.40
CA ASN A 44 -13.87 7.26 -12.74
C ASN A 44 -13.64 6.05 -13.62
N ASP A 45 -13.32 4.90 -13.01
CA ASP A 45 -13.21 3.59 -13.68
C ASP A 45 -12.24 3.58 -14.86
N SER A 46 -11.15 4.36 -14.80
CA SER A 46 -10.16 4.46 -15.88
C SER A 46 -8.87 3.67 -15.62
N VAL A 47 -8.55 3.42 -14.35
CA VAL A 47 -7.32 2.73 -13.92
C VAL A 47 -7.58 1.23 -13.84
N THR A 48 -6.73 0.43 -14.50
CA THR A 48 -6.85 -1.02 -14.59
C THR A 48 -5.91 -1.78 -13.65
N ALA A 49 -4.89 -1.12 -13.14
CA ALA A 49 -4.01 -1.59 -12.08
C ALA A 49 -3.27 -0.42 -11.45
N ALA A 50 -2.89 -0.54 -10.20
CA ALA A 50 -2.05 0.43 -9.52
C ALA A 50 -0.96 -0.27 -8.70
N TYR A 51 0.15 0.42 -8.53
CA TYR A 51 1.24 0.03 -7.65
C TYR A 51 1.60 1.23 -6.76
N SER A 52 2.05 0.96 -5.55
CA SER A 52 2.56 2.00 -4.65
C SER A 52 3.59 1.40 -3.72
N SER A 53 4.75 2.03 -3.60
CA SER A 53 5.82 1.60 -2.71
C SER A 53 6.25 2.75 -1.81
N HIS A 54 6.16 2.54 -0.50
CA HIS A 54 6.58 3.51 0.52
C HIS A 54 5.99 4.91 0.33
N LEU A 55 4.67 4.97 0.07
CA LEU A 55 3.90 6.20 -0.08
C LEU A 55 2.84 6.35 1.02
N VAL A 56 2.10 5.27 1.31
CA VAL A 56 0.88 5.36 2.14
C VAL A 56 1.15 5.76 3.59
N GLU A 57 2.35 5.52 4.09
CA GLU A 57 2.81 5.95 5.41
C GLU A 57 2.99 7.46 5.51
N HIS A 58 3.18 8.16 4.38
CA HIS A 58 3.29 9.62 4.30
C HIS A 58 1.95 10.33 4.08
N ILE A 59 0.91 9.63 3.62
CA ILE A 59 -0.39 10.20 3.29
C ILE A 59 -1.17 10.54 4.58
N VAL A 60 -1.42 11.81 4.85
CA VAL A 60 -2.13 12.27 6.06
C VAL A 60 -3.58 11.79 6.07
N ASP A 61 -4.32 11.94 4.97
CA ASP A 61 -5.69 11.44 4.80
C ASP A 61 -5.71 10.13 4.00
N LEU A 62 -5.34 9.01 4.63
CA LEU A 62 -5.33 7.70 3.97
C LEU A 62 -6.73 7.26 3.54
N VAL A 63 -7.77 7.61 4.29
CA VAL A 63 -9.16 7.25 3.92
C VAL A 63 -9.58 8.00 2.66
N GLY A 64 -9.27 9.29 2.55
CA GLY A 64 -9.48 10.10 1.35
C GLY A 64 -8.71 9.55 0.15
N PHE A 65 -7.43 9.21 0.35
CA PHE A 65 -6.58 8.58 -0.68
C PHE A 65 -7.20 7.28 -1.21
N MET A 66 -7.61 6.37 -0.32
CA MET A 66 -8.23 5.10 -0.70
C MET A 66 -9.59 5.28 -1.36
N ARG A 67 -10.37 6.30 -0.96
CA ARG A 67 -11.64 6.65 -1.62
C ARG A 67 -11.41 7.14 -3.04
N GLU A 68 -10.39 7.94 -3.24
CA GLU A 68 -10.05 8.46 -4.56
C GLU A 68 -9.44 7.36 -5.46
N LEU A 69 -8.58 6.50 -4.90
CA LEU A 69 -8.09 5.32 -5.58
C LEU A 69 -9.26 4.41 -6.03
N TYR A 70 -10.21 4.15 -5.13
CA TYR A 70 -11.43 3.41 -5.45
C TYR A 70 -12.22 4.06 -6.59
N ARG A 71 -12.38 5.40 -6.58
CA ARG A 71 -13.09 6.12 -7.63
C ARG A 71 -12.48 5.91 -9.01
N VAL A 72 -11.17 6.00 -9.12
CA VAL A 72 -10.47 5.93 -10.41
C VAL A 72 -10.24 4.50 -10.90
N MET A 73 -10.16 3.51 -10.02
CA MET A 73 -9.97 2.11 -10.38
C MET A 73 -11.24 1.51 -10.97
N LYS A 74 -11.07 0.59 -11.92
CA LYS A 74 -12.15 -0.23 -12.47
C LYS A 74 -12.55 -1.35 -11.51
N ASP A 75 -13.76 -1.85 -11.67
CA ASP A 75 -14.17 -3.10 -11.05
C ASP A 75 -13.22 -4.25 -11.44
N GLY A 76 -12.79 -5.03 -10.46
CA GLY A 76 -11.83 -6.12 -10.62
C GLY A 76 -10.36 -5.68 -10.83
N ALA A 77 -10.07 -4.37 -10.82
CA ALA A 77 -8.69 -3.88 -10.92
C ALA A 77 -7.92 -4.12 -9.61
N GLU A 78 -6.65 -4.47 -9.72
CA GLU A 78 -5.79 -4.74 -8.57
C GLU A 78 -4.88 -3.55 -8.25
N VAL A 79 -4.63 -3.33 -6.98
CA VAL A 79 -3.56 -2.46 -6.48
C VAL A 79 -2.65 -3.25 -5.56
N VAL A 80 -1.33 -3.08 -5.77
CA VAL A 80 -0.29 -3.61 -4.89
C VAL A 80 0.32 -2.47 -4.11
N ILE A 81 0.29 -2.57 -2.79
CA ILE A 81 0.81 -1.54 -1.87
C ILE A 81 1.91 -2.15 -1.01
N ARG A 82 3.10 -1.56 -1.06
CA ARG A 82 4.23 -1.89 -0.18
C ARG A 82 4.40 -0.78 0.84
N HIS A 83 4.59 -1.16 2.10
CA HIS A 83 4.85 -0.19 3.18
C HIS A 83 5.61 -0.84 4.34
N PRO A 84 6.32 -0.05 5.17
CA PRO A 84 7.01 -0.58 6.35
C PRO A 84 6.03 -1.23 7.33
N TYR A 85 6.45 -2.36 7.92
CA TYR A 85 5.64 -3.03 8.94
C TYR A 85 5.66 -2.26 10.27
N GLN A 86 4.51 -2.17 10.95
CA GLN A 86 4.33 -1.36 12.17
C GLN A 86 5.36 -1.64 13.29
N PHE A 87 5.85 -2.89 13.40
CA PHE A 87 6.83 -3.29 14.42
C PHE A 87 8.28 -3.25 13.92
N HIS A 88 8.53 -2.72 12.73
CA HIS A 88 9.87 -2.48 12.24
C HIS A 88 10.28 -1.03 12.46
N VAL A 89 11.57 -0.81 12.76
CA VAL A 89 12.11 0.53 12.99
C VAL A 89 11.89 1.47 11.80
N SER A 90 11.89 0.96 10.57
CA SER A 90 11.65 1.75 9.35
C SER A 90 10.29 2.46 9.34
N ALA A 91 9.28 1.93 10.04
CA ALA A 91 7.98 2.58 10.14
C ALA A 91 8.01 3.90 10.95
N TRP A 92 9.06 4.11 11.77
CA TRP A 92 9.12 5.20 12.74
C TRP A 92 10.37 6.07 12.63
N GLN A 93 11.42 5.61 11.93
CA GLN A 93 12.71 6.34 11.85
C GLN A 93 12.64 7.56 10.95
N ASP A 94 11.75 7.57 9.95
CA ASP A 94 11.52 8.71 9.08
C ASP A 94 10.52 9.67 9.75
N PRO A 95 10.92 10.94 10.01
CA PRO A 95 10.04 11.91 10.67
C PRO A 95 8.84 12.35 9.82
N THR A 96 8.82 12.02 8.52
CA THR A 96 7.70 12.31 7.61
C THR A 96 6.65 11.19 7.58
N HIS A 97 6.91 10.04 8.22
CA HIS A 97 5.90 9.00 8.41
C HIS A 97 4.86 9.47 9.43
N VAL A 98 3.62 9.53 9.02
CA VAL A 98 2.51 9.96 9.88
C VAL A 98 1.75 8.79 10.52
N ARG A 99 2.05 7.55 10.11
CA ARG A 99 1.43 6.33 10.65
C ARG A 99 2.30 5.11 10.45
N ALA A 100 2.04 4.09 11.26
CA ALA A 100 2.48 2.73 11.02
C ALA A 100 1.26 1.84 10.72
N LEU A 101 1.42 0.93 9.77
CA LEU A 101 0.36 0.06 9.25
C LEU A 101 0.69 -1.40 9.50
N ASN A 102 -0.35 -2.21 9.63
CA ASN A 102 -0.28 -3.66 9.75
C ASN A 102 -1.36 -4.33 8.86
N GLU A 103 -1.48 -5.63 8.96
CA GLU A 103 -2.45 -6.43 8.19
C GLU A 103 -3.90 -5.96 8.42
N ILE A 104 -4.25 -5.68 9.68
CA ILE A 104 -5.62 -5.28 10.07
C ILE A 104 -5.99 -3.91 9.49
N SER A 105 -5.01 -3.03 9.25
CA SER A 105 -5.26 -1.72 8.67
C SER A 105 -5.97 -1.79 7.32
N TRP A 106 -5.72 -2.82 6.54
CA TRP A 106 -6.28 -3.02 5.21
C TRP A 106 -7.67 -3.64 5.23
N PHE A 107 -7.97 -4.47 6.22
CA PHE A 107 -9.30 -5.07 6.38
C PHE A 107 -10.41 -4.02 6.65
N TYR A 108 -10.08 -2.81 7.07
CA TYR A 108 -11.05 -1.72 7.18
C TYR A 108 -11.64 -1.32 5.81
N TYR A 109 -10.93 -1.56 4.72
CA TYR A 109 -11.40 -1.27 3.36
C TYR A 109 -12.14 -2.45 2.70
N ASP A 110 -12.17 -3.63 3.34
CA ASP A 110 -12.81 -4.85 2.84
C ASP A 110 -14.17 -5.07 3.51
N LYS A 111 -15.28 -4.91 2.77
CA LYS A 111 -16.63 -5.10 3.29
C LYS A 111 -16.97 -6.53 3.71
N ARG A 112 -16.16 -7.52 3.31
CA ARG A 112 -16.31 -8.92 3.73
C ARG A 112 -15.83 -9.16 5.17
N GLN A 113 -15.10 -8.20 5.73
CA GLN A 113 -14.60 -8.27 7.11
C GLN A 113 -15.60 -7.63 8.10
N ASP A 114 -15.86 -8.33 9.21
CA ASP A 114 -16.71 -7.80 10.29
C ASP A 114 -15.86 -6.95 11.26
N ILE A 115 -15.62 -5.70 10.87
CA ILE A 115 -14.86 -4.73 11.67
C ILE A 115 -15.81 -3.60 12.11
N SER A 116 -15.88 -3.35 13.42
CA SER A 116 -16.66 -2.24 13.98
C SER A 116 -16.00 -0.88 13.64
N GLY A 117 -16.83 0.17 13.52
CA GLY A 117 -16.33 1.54 13.29
C GLY A 117 -16.02 1.89 11.85
N ARG A 118 -16.65 1.20 10.88
CA ARG A 118 -16.41 1.38 9.43
C ARG A 118 -17.16 2.56 8.78
N ALA A 119 -17.88 3.39 9.52
CA ALA A 119 -18.69 4.46 8.91
C ALA A 119 -17.86 5.42 8.02
N ASP A 120 -16.61 5.69 8.39
CA ASP A 120 -15.72 6.57 7.61
C ASP A 120 -15.25 5.94 6.31
N PHE A 121 -15.42 4.61 6.15
CA PHE A 121 -15.01 3.83 4.98
C PHE A 121 -16.19 3.53 4.03
N ASP A 122 -17.37 4.11 4.28
CA ASP A 122 -18.53 3.94 3.41
C ASP A 122 -18.23 4.39 1.98
N GLY A 123 -18.69 3.58 1.03
CA GLY A 123 -18.48 3.81 -0.41
C GLY A 123 -17.14 3.29 -0.94
N ILE A 124 -16.31 2.65 -0.10
CA ILE A 124 -15.08 1.98 -0.52
C ILE A 124 -15.25 0.47 -0.32
N ASP A 125 -14.83 -0.33 -1.29
CA ASP A 125 -14.77 -1.78 -1.16
C ASP A 125 -13.57 -2.34 -1.92
N PHE A 126 -12.53 -2.72 -1.16
CA PHE A 126 -11.36 -3.41 -1.67
C PHE A 126 -11.28 -4.77 -1.00
N GLU A 127 -11.37 -5.84 -1.77
CA GLU A 127 -11.08 -7.19 -1.27
C GLU A 127 -9.59 -7.34 -1.01
N VAL A 128 -9.22 -7.73 0.20
CA VAL A 128 -7.83 -8.09 0.54
C VAL A 128 -7.56 -9.49 0.00
N THR A 129 -6.87 -9.58 -1.12
CA THR A 129 -6.60 -10.85 -1.82
C THR A 129 -5.29 -11.50 -1.42
N ASN A 130 -4.29 -10.69 -1.01
CA ASN A 130 -3.02 -11.20 -0.51
C ASN A 130 -2.39 -10.22 0.48
N ILE A 131 -1.71 -10.76 1.50
CA ILE A 131 -0.77 -10.02 2.36
C ILE A 131 0.48 -10.86 2.52
N GLU A 132 1.61 -10.34 2.07
CA GLU A 132 2.92 -10.96 2.19
C GLU A 132 3.79 -10.17 3.17
N ALA A 133 4.35 -10.86 4.16
CA ALA A 133 5.28 -10.29 5.12
C ALA A 133 6.71 -10.53 4.64
N ILE A 134 7.42 -9.47 4.30
CA ILE A 134 8.81 -9.54 3.86
C ILE A 134 9.71 -9.53 5.11
N PRO A 135 10.52 -10.56 5.34
CA PRO A 135 11.40 -10.60 6.49
C PRO A 135 12.48 -9.52 6.41
N ASP A 136 12.86 -8.97 7.57
CA ASP A 136 14.11 -8.21 7.67
C ASP A 136 15.28 -9.10 7.22
N PRO A 137 16.30 -8.58 6.55
CA PRO A 137 17.45 -9.37 6.06
C PRO A 137 18.12 -10.24 7.12
N ALA A 138 18.13 -9.81 8.38
CA ALA A 138 18.66 -10.59 9.49
C ALA A 138 17.84 -11.86 9.80
N TRP A 139 16.57 -11.90 9.38
CA TRP A 139 15.62 -12.99 9.61
C TRP A 139 15.30 -13.81 8.35
N ALA A 140 15.80 -13.40 7.19
CA ALA A 140 15.49 -14.04 5.90
C ALA A 140 15.76 -15.56 5.91
N ARG A 141 16.90 -15.97 6.46
CA ARG A 141 17.25 -17.39 6.58
C ARG A 141 16.28 -18.16 7.50
N MET A 142 15.84 -17.56 8.60
CA MET A 142 14.87 -18.18 9.50
C MET A 142 13.49 -18.29 8.85
N ALA A 143 13.08 -17.28 8.07
CA ALA A 143 11.83 -17.32 7.32
C ALA A 143 11.81 -18.47 6.29
N ASP A 144 12.95 -18.74 5.65
CA ASP A 144 13.10 -19.79 4.64
C ASP A 144 13.24 -21.21 5.26
N GLU A 145 14.14 -21.37 6.25
CA GLU A 145 14.48 -22.69 6.81
C GLU A 145 13.59 -23.11 8.01
N HIS A 146 13.00 -22.14 8.73
CA HIS A 146 12.28 -22.34 10.01
C HIS A 146 11.02 -21.50 10.10
N HIS A 147 10.10 -21.67 9.16
CA HIS A 147 8.91 -20.83 8.99
C HIS A 147 8.06 -20.68 10.27
N GLU A 148 7.82 -21.74 11.03
CA GLU A 148 7.02 -21.69 12.27
C GLU A 148 7.69 -20.83 13.36
N GLU A 149 9.02 -20.87 13.45
CA GLU A 149 9.77 -20.04 14.40
C GLU A 149 9.78 -18.57 13.97
N PHE A 150 9.92 -18.32 12.66
CA PHE A 150 9.80 -16.99 12.08
C PHE A 150 8.41 -16.39 12.37
N GLU A 151 7.33 -17.11 12.10
CA GLU A 151 5.95 -16.71 12.38
C GLU A 151 5.73 -16.34 13.87
N ARG A 152 6.32 -17.13 14.78
CA ARG A 152 6.26 -16.84 16.22
C ARG A 152 7.04 -15.58 16.59
N ALA A 153 8.23 -15.41 16.01
CA ALA A 153 9.05 -14.21 16.23
C ALA A 153 8.35 -12.97 15.67
N ALA A 154 7.77 -13.03 14.49
CA ALA A 154 7.02 -11.93 13.86
C ALA A 154 5.86 -11.42 14.72
N LYS A 155 5.22 -12.31 15.50
CA LYS A 155 4.11 -11.95 16.41
C LYS A 155 4.56 -11.38 17.76
N THR A 156 5.81 -11.54 18.15
CA THR A 156 6.27 -11.27 19.53
C THR A 156 7.49 -10.35 19.63
N MET A 157 8.17 -10.11 18.51
CA MET A 157 9.42 -9.34 18.48
C MET A 157 9.35 -8.22 17.44
N ASN A 158 10.09 -7.15 17.68
CA ASN A 158 10.27 -6.07 16.72
C ASN A 158 11.39 -6.40 15.72
N ASN A 159 11.37 -5.75 14.55
CA ASN A 159 12.38 -5.87 13.49
C ASN A 159 12.55 -7.30 12.96
N VAL A 160 11.47 -8.07 12.90
CA VAL A 160 11.43 -9.41 12.28
C VAL A 160 10.88 -9.32 10.87
N VAL A 161 9.77 -8.60 10.68
CA VAL A 161 9.18 -8.29 9.39
C VAL A 161 9.58 -6.86 9.03
N PHE A 162 10.17 -6.67 7.85
CA PHE A 162 10.62 -5.38 7.33
C PHE A 162 9.46 -4.57 6.76
N GLU A 163 8.70 -5.18 5.85
CA GLU A 163 7.58 -4.53 5.15
C GLU A 163 6.44 -5.52 4.89
N LEU A 164 5.26 -4.99 4.59
CA LEU A 164 4.16 -5.75 4.01
C LEU A 164 3.97 -5.39 2.54
N ILE A 165 3.66 -6.41 1.74
CA ILE A 165 3.13 -6.27 0.38
C ILE A 165 1.67 -6.70 0.43
N VAL A 166 0.78 -5.77 0.16
CA VAL A 166 -0.67 -5.99 0.24
C VAL A 166 -1.26 -5.86 -1.15
N THR A 167 -2.00 -6.88 -1.58
CA THR A 167 -2.77 -6.86 -2.83
C THR A 167 -4.24 -6.71 -2.51
N LEU A 168 -4.85 -5.70 -3.12
CA LEU A 168 -6.26 -5.39 -2.97
C LEU A 168 -6.94 -5.42 -4.34
N THR A 169 -8.13 -6.00 -4.42
CA THR A 169 -8.98 -5.97 -5.62
C THR A 169 -10.14 -5.01 -5.42
N CYS A 170 -10.30 -4.05 -6.33
CA CYS A 170 -11.42 -3.09 -6.32
C CYS A 170 -12.72 -3.82 -6.64
N VAL A 171 -13.76 -3.67 -5.80
CA VAL A 171 -15.08 -4.29 -5.96
C VAL A 171 -16.15 -3.19 -6.03
N LYS A 172 -16.90 -3.09 -7.17
CA LYS A 172 -17.92 -2.05 -7.41
C LYS A 172 -19.31 -2.60 -7.53
#